data_15c87577be10660eb4046a43ce17243d
#
_entry.id   15c87577be10660eb4046a43ce17243d
#
_cell.length_a   1.000
_cell.length_b   1.000
_cell.length_c   1.000
_cell.angle_alpha   90.00
_cell.angle_beta   90.00
_cell.angle_gamma   90.00
#
_symmetry.space_group_name_H-M   'P 1'
#
loop_
_entity.id
_entity.type
_entity.pdbx_description
1 polymer ?
#
loop_
_entity_poly.entity_id
_entity_poly.type
_entity_poly.pdbx_seq_one_letter_code
_entity_poly.pdbx_strand_id
1 'polypeptide(L)'
;MIKYRNDIDGLRAYAVIAVIIFHLGFLPNGYLGVDVFFVISGFLITSIIYKELTNNSFSIWKFYERRIRRIIPLLLFITTTAFGIGMFLMLPDDLENLAQSVVASNFSANNILMLITSADYWATKNEYKPLMHTWSLGIEEQYYIIYPFLLLLVSKIRSRFIYHFLILISIISIILFLFYGNPASRFYLLQYRFFELSVGGVFAIAFFGKKLSNPITNYIFNLSALGILACLLIPGLSNQFLIIATTILTVILLTTGGLLSENNIVSKYVFQNSIVVYIGKISFSLYLWHQLIFAFSRY
;
A
#
# COMPACT_ATOMS: atom_id res chain seq x y z
N MET A 1 1.97 22.90 -9.51
CA MET A 1 1.20 21.87 -8.78
C MET A 1 1.40 20.52 -9.46
N ILE A 2 1.43 19.39 -8.70
CA ILE A 2 1.30 18.07 -9.32
C ILE A 2 -0.14 18.00 -9.80
N LYS A 3 -0.34 17.77 -11.12
CA LYS A 3 -1.69 17.62 -11.67
C LYS A 3 -2.35 16.43 -10.99
N TYR A 4 -3.58 16.58 -10.53
CA TYR A 4 -4.36 15.50 -9.96
C TYR A 4 -4.53 14.36 -10.98
N ARG A 5 -4.42 13.10 -10.55
CA ARG A 5 -4.38 11.93 -11.43
C ARG A 5 -5.50 10.97 -11.08
N ASN A 6 -6.58 11.02 -11.87
CA ASN A 6 -7.74 10.14 -11.73
C ASN A 6 -7.40 8.65 -11.97
N ASP A 7 -6.39 8.37 -12.80
CA ASP A 7 -5.93 7.00 -13.08
C ASP A 7 -5.33 6.32 -11.84
N ILE A 8 -4.70 7.09 -10.95
CA ILE A 8 -4.20 6.58 -9.66
C ILE A 8 -5.37 6.23 -8.74
N ASP A 9 -6.41 7.07 -8.68
CA ASP A 9 -7.59 6.71 -7.90
C ASP A 9 -8.30 5.49 -8.48
N GLY A 10 -8.38 5.37 -9.81
CA GLY A 10 -8.88 4.16 -10.45
C GLY A 10 -8.09 2.91 -10.05
N LEU A 11 -6.77 2.97 -10.04
CA LEU A 11 -5.93 1.87 -9.61
C LEU A 11 -6.17 1.50 -8.13
N ARG A 12 -6.33 2.51 -7.25
CA ARG A 12 -6.70 2.30 -5.84
C ARG A 12 -8.06 1.63 -5.67
N ALA A 13 -9.02 1.93 -6.55
CA ALA A 13 -10.31 1.27 -6.56
C ALA A 13 -10.17 -0.22 -6.84
N TYR A 14 -9.46 -0.60 -7.90
CA TYR A 14 -9.22 -2.00 -8.21
C TYR A 14 -8.43 -2.73 -7.12
N ALA A 15 -7.45 -2.08 -6.53
CA ALA A 15 -6.67 -2.64 -5.44
C ALA A 15 -7.54 -2.95 -4.21
N VAL A 16 -8.41 -2.02 -3.77
CA VAL A 16 -9.28 -2.27 -2.61
C VAL A 16 -10.35 -3.31 -2.92
N ILE A 17 -10.94 -3.30 -4.13
CA ILE A 17 -11.91 -4.30 -4.55
C ILE A 17 -11.28 -5.69 -4.56
N ALA A 18 -10.04 -5.83 -5.08
CA ALA A 18 -9.31 -7.10 -5.09
C ALA A 18 -9.12 -7.65 -3.66
N VAL A 19 -8.72 -6.80 -2.71
CA VAL A 19 -8.58 -7.19 -1.29
C VAL A 19 -9.91 -7.63 -0.69
N ILE A 20 -11.00 -6.90 -0.95
CA ILE A 20 -12.33 -7.24 -0.44
C ILE A 20 -12.79 -8.60 -0.98
N ILE A 21 -12.66 -8.82 -2.29
CA ILE A 21 -13.05 -10.08 -2.95
C ILE A 21 -12.17 -11.25 -2.47
N PHE A 22 -10.89 -11.01 -2.18
CA PHE A 22 -10.00 -12.01 -1.57
C PHE A 22 -10.51 -12.48 -0.21
N HIS A 23 -10.89 -11.56 0.67
CA HIS A 23 -11.42 -11.91 2.01
C HIS A 23 -12.81 -12.55 1.97
N LEU A 24 -13.51 -12.44 0.84
CA LEU A 24 -14.74 -13.19 0.54
C LEU A 24 -14.46 -14.60 -0.03
N GLY A 25 -13.20 -14.94 -0.33
CA GLY A 25 -12.79 -16.24 -0.83
C GLY A 25 -12.93 -16.42 -2.36
N PHE A 26 -13.26 -15.38 -3.12
CA PHE A 26 -13.50 -15.49 -4.56
C PHE A 26 -12.28 -15.17 -5.44
N LEU A 27 -11.27 -14.47 -4.93
CA LEU A 27 -10.11 -14.05 -5.72
C LEU A 27 -8.82 -14.62 -5.11
N PRO A 28 -8.12 -15.57 -5.75
CA PRO A 28 -7.03 -16.32 -5.12
C PRO A 28 -5.84 -15.43 -4.68
N ASN A 29 -5.50 -14.41 -5.45
CA ASN A 29 -4.35 -13.55 -5.17
C ASN A 29 -4.77 -12.09 -4.92
N GLY A 30 -6.00 -11.83 -4.48
CA GLY A 30 -6.49 -10.46 -4.26
C GLY A 30 -5.75 -9.71 -3.15
N TYR A 31 -5.00 -10.40 -2.27
CA TYR A 31 -4.10 -9.80 -1.29
C TYR A 31 -3.03 -8.89 -1.94
N LEU A 32 -2.66 -9.15 -3.20
CA LEU A 32 -1.74 -8.31 -3.98
C LEU A 32 -2.23 -6.86 -4.17
N GLY A 33 -3.51 -6.59 -3.91
CA GLY A 33 -4.00 -5.21 -3.83
C GLY A 33 -3.28 -4.38 -2.78
N VAL A 34 -2.77 -5.00 -1.70
CA VAL A 34 -1.94 -4.33 -0.69
C VAL A 34 -0.60 -3.89 -1.28
N ASP A 35 0.03 -4.75 -2.10
CA ASP A 35 1.31 -4.45 -2.77
C ASP A 35 1.14 -3.27 -3.75
N VAL A 36 0.01 -3.23 -4.46
CA VAL A 36 -0.36 -2.08 -5.30
C VAL A 36 -0.45 -0.80 -4.47
N PHE A 37 -1.08 -0.84 -3.27
CA PHE A 37 -1.14 0.32 -2.37
C PHE A 37 0.24 0.76 -1.90
N PHE A 38 1.13 -0.16 -1.54
CA PHE A 38 2.50 0.19 -1.12
C PHE A 38 3.25 0.93 -2.23
N VAL A 39 3.18 0.44 -3.47
CA VAL A 39 3.82 1.12 -4.61
C VAL A 39 3.23 2.51 -4.85
N ILE A 40 1.89 2.64 -4.82
CA ILE A 40 1.22 3.94 -4.96
C ILE A 40 1.65 4.90 -3.86
N SER A 41 1.70 4.43 -2.60
CA SER A 41 2.10 5.23 -1.45
C SER A 41 3.53 5.72 -1.58
N GLY A 42 4.46 4.83 -1.92
CA GLY A 42 5.84 5.21 -2.18
C GLY A 42 6.00 6.21 -3.32
N PHE A 43 5.29 6.00 -4.43
CA PHE A 43 5.28 6.91 -5.58
C PHE A 43 4.77 8.32 -5.22
N LEU A 44 3.63 8.40 -4.54
CA LEU A 44 3.01 9.69 -4.19
C LEU A 44 3.80 10.43 -3.12
N ILE A 45 4.23 9.76 -2.06
CA ILE A 45 4.98 10.36 -0.96
C ILE A 45 6.32 10.91 -1.46
N THR A 46 7.05 10.11 -2.26
CA THR A 46 8.31 10.55 -2.83
C THR A 46 8.12 11.72 -3.78
N SER A 47 7.09 11.69 -4.62
CA SER A 47 6.76 12.81 -5.52
C SER A 47 6.54 14.11 -4.76
N ILE A 48 5.83 14.06 -3.61
CA ILE A 48 5.57 15.24 -2.78
C ILE A 48 6.86 15.73 -2.12
N ILE A 49 7.57 14.84 -1.41
CA ILE A 49 8.78 15.20 -0.67
C ILE A 49 9.86 15.72 -1.64
N TYR A 50 10.12 15.01 -2.73
CA TYR A 50 11.14 15.40 -3.72
C TYR A 50 10.85 16.77 -4.33
N LYS A 51 9.58 17.04 -4.68
CA LYS A 51 9.17 18.34 -5.18
C LYS A 51 9.33 19.44 -4.15
N GLU A 52 8.92 19.21 -2.90
CA GLU A 52 9.05 20.19 -1.82
C GLU A 52 10.53 20.44 -1.48
N LEU A 53 11.40 19.41 -1.53
CA LEU A 53 12.84 19.52 -1.33
C LEU A 53 13.52 20.32 -2.45
N THR A 54 13.19 20.04 -3.71
CA THR A 54 13.77 20.78 -4.86
C THR A 54 13.36 22.23 -4.88
N ASN A 55 12.21 22.58 -4.30
CA ASN A 55 11.72 23.95 -4.18
C ASN A 55 12.13 24.63 -2.85
N ASN A 56 12.95 23.97 -2.02
CA ASN A 56 13.32 24.44 -0.67
C ASN A 56 12.13 24.77 0.23
N SER A 57 11.00 24.08 0.06
CA SER A 57 9.74 24.32 0.77
C SER A 57 9.30 23.17 1.67
N PHE A 58 10.12 22.11 1.77
CA PHE A 58 9.78 20.94 2.58
C PHE A 58 9.78 21.26 4.06
N SER A 59 8.67 20.91 4.71
CA SER A 59 8.51 20.97 6.16
C SER A 59 8.05 19.62 6.70
N ILE A 60 8.85 19.04 7.58
CA ILE A 60 8.56 17.75 8.19
C ILE A 60 7.26 17.80 9.03
N TRP A 61 7.03 18.91 9.74
CA TRP A 61 5.82 19.13 10.52
C TRP A 61 4.57 19.16 9.66
N LYS A 62 4.58 19.91 8.55
CA LYS A 62 3.48 19.94 7.58
C LYS A 62 3.26 18.58 6.92
N PHE A 63 4.33 17.82 6.71
CA PHE A 63 4.21 16.46 6.18
C PHE A 63 3.45 15.56 7.15
N TYR A 64 3.86 15.51 8.44
CA TYR A 64 3.17 14.67 9.43
C TYR A 64 1.75 15.17 9.71
N GLU A 65 1.52 16.46 9.80
CA GLU A 65 0.18 17.01 9.96
C GLU A 65 -0.79 16.51 8.88
N ARG A 66 -0.35 16.52 7.60
CA ARG A 66 -1.17 16.00 6.49
C ARG A 66 -1.46 14.50 6.62
N ARG A 67 -0.51 13.70 7.13
CA ARG A 67 -0.69 12.26 7.32
C ARG A 67 -1.59 11.96 8.52
N ILE A 68 -1.34 12.60 9.65
CA ILE A 68 -2.14 12.47 10.86
C ILE A 68 -3.61 12.81 10.57
N ARG A 69 -3.89 13.95 9.96
CA ARG A 69 -5.26 14.36 9.61
C ARG A 69 -5.96 13.40 8.65
N ARG A 70 -5.20 12.68 7.85
CA ARG A 70 -5.75 11.72 6.89
C ARG A 70 -6.01 10.34 7.48
N ILE A 71 -5.14 9.85 8.36
CA ILE A 71 -5.12 8.46 8.81
C ILE A 71 -5.78 8.32 10.19
N ILE A 72 -5.29 9.08 11.17
CA ILE A 72 -5.61 8.89 12.58
C ILE A 72 -7.10 9.01 12.90
N PRO A 73 -7.87 10.00 12.39
CA PRO A 73 -9.29 10.13 12.79
C PRO A 73 -10.12 8.90 12.40
N LEU A 74 -9.91 8.37 11.20
CA LEU A 74 -10.64 7.19 10.75
C LEU A 74 -10.16 5.92 11.45
N LEU A 75 -8.84 5.77 11.66
CA LEU A 75 -8.28 4.63 12.37
C LEU A 75 -8.81 4.56 13.80
N LEU A 76 -8.79 5.66 14.55
CA LEU A 76 -9.35 5.73 15.91
C LEU A 76 -10.84 5.38 15.92
N PHE A 77 -11.61 5.89 14.95
CA PHE A 77 -13.02 5.58 14.85
C PHE A 77 -13.27 4.08 14.64
N ILE A 78 -12.53 3.46 13.71
CA ILE A 78 -12.63 2.02 13.39
C ILE A 78 -12.20 1.17 14.58
N THR A 79 -11.07 1.47 15.22
CA THR A 79 -10.56 0.68 16.36
C THR A 79 -11.47 0.79 17.57
N THR A 80 -12.03 1.97 17.84
CA THR A 80 -13.02 2.19 18.92
C THR A 80 -14.32 1.43 18.61
N THR A 81 -14.80 1.49 17.38
CA THR A 81 -16.01 0.76 16.95
C THR A 81 -15.78 -0.76 17.04
N ALA A 82 -14.63 -1.26 16.59
CA ALA A 82 -14.28 -2.68 16.70
C ALA A 82 -14.28 -3.14 18.16
N PHE A 83 -13.64 -2.39 19.04
CA PHE A 83 -13.61 -2.72 20.47
C PHE A 83 -15.00 -2.65 21.11
N GLY A 84 -15.78 -1.61 20.79
CA GLY A 84 -17.15 -1.48 21.30
C GLY A 84 -18.05 -2.65 20.91
N ILE A 85 -18.01 -3.08 19.63
CA ILE A 85 -18.76 -4.26 19.17
C ILE A 85 -18.21 -5.54 19.83
N GLY A 86 -16.90 -5.67 19.93
CA GLY A 86 -16.23 -6.82 20.54
C GLY A 86 -16.66 -7.06 21.99
N MET A 87 -16.83 -6.00 22.79
CA MET A 87 -17.28 -6.11 24.18
C MET A 87 -18.67 -6.79 24.34
N PHE A 88 -19.50 -6.77 23.31
CA PHE A 88 -20.83 -7.40 23.33
C PHE A 88 -20.86 -8.77 22.68
N LEU A 89 -19.97 -9.04 21.73
CA LEU A 89 -20.07 -10.25 20.90
C LEU A 89 -18.97 -11.27 21.18
N MET A 90 -17.77 -10.83 21.62
CA MET A 90 -16.60 -11.69 21.68
C MET A 90 -16.45 -12.40 23.03
N LEU A 91 -15.91 -13.61 23.00
CA LEU A 91 -15.48 -14.32 24.19
C LEU A 91 -14.26 -13.59 24.83
N PRO A 92 -14.01 -13.77 26.15
CA PRO A 92 -12.95 -13.05 26.87
C PRO A 92 -11.58 -13.11 26.21
N ASP A 93 -11.15 -14.30 25.76
CA ASP A 93 -9.83 -14.49 25.13
C ASP A 93 -9.73 -13.78 23.77
N ASP A 94 -10.81 -13.80 22.98
CA ASP A 94 -10.87 -13.11 21.70
C ASP A 94 -10.95 -11.60 21.88
N LEU A 95 -11.63 -11.13 22.93
CA LEU A 95 -11.68 -9.71 23.28
C LEU A 95 -10.31 -9.20 23.73
N GLU A 96 -9.55 -9.99 24.48
CA GLU A 96 -8.17 -9.65 24.83
C GLU A 96 -7.30 -9.52 23.58
N ASN A 97 -7.36 -10.48 22.67
CA ASN A 97 -6.65 -10.41 21.38
C ASN A 97 -7.06 -9.19 20.55
N LEU A 98 -8.34 -8.83 20.57
CA LEU A 98 -8.83 -7.61 19.91
C LEU A 98 -8.28 -6.36 20.59
N ALA A 99 -8.25 -6.30 21.93
CA ALA A 99 -7.70 -5.17 22.68
C ALA A 99 -6.21 -4.95 22.37
N GLN A 100 -5.44 -6.04 22.31
CA GLN A 100 -4.03 -5.98 21.86
C GLN A 100 -3.92 -5.40 20.44
N SER A 101 -4.78 -5.86 19.51
CA SER A 101 -4.80 -5.35 18.13
C SER A 101 -5.23 -3.89 18.05
N VAL A 102 -6.14 -3.42 18.90
CA VAL A 102 -6.52 -2.00 19.01
C VAL A 102 -5.32 -1.15 19.40
N VAL A 103 -4.61 -1.54 20.46
CA VAL A 103 -3.39 -0.83 20.90
C VAL A 103 -2.34 -0.85 19.80
N ALA A 104 -2.02 -2.03 19.28
CA ALA A 104 -1.00 -2.20 18.25
C ALA A 104 -1.31 -1.40 16.97
N SER A 105 -2.59 -1.36 16.53
CA SER A 105 -3.00 -0.59 15.35
C SER A 105 -2.81 0.91 15.56
N ASN A 106 -3.20 1.44 16.72
CA ASN A 106 -3.07 2.86 17.01
C ASN A 106 -1.61 3.32 17.20
N PHE A 107 -0.68 2.39 17.50
CA PHE A 107 0.76 2.65 17.57
C PHE A 107 1.53 2.17 16.34
N SER A 108 0.85 1.93 15.21
CA SER A 108 1.47 1.51 13.95
C SER A 108 2.30 0.21 14.07
N ALA A 109 1.92 -0.69 14.95
CA ALA A 109 2.68 -1.90 15.32
C ALA A 109 1.88 -3.21 15.11
N ASN A 110 0.69 -3.15 14.49
CA ASN A 110 -0.14 -4.36 14.34
C ASN A 110 0.51 -5.42 13.44
N ASN A 111 1.39 -5.04 12.51
CA ASN A 111 2.21 -5.98 11.74
C ASN A 111 3.16 -6.80 12.64
N ILE A 112 3.73 -6.17 13.68
CA ILE A 112 4.60 -6.85 14.65
C ILE A 112 3.76 -7.80 15.53
N LEU A 113 2.60 -7.35 16.01
CA LEU A 113 1.67 -8.19 16.76
C LEU A 113 1.24 -9.41 15.93
N MET A 114 0.86 -9.22 14.67
CA MET A 114 0.48 -10.32 13.79
C MET A 114 1.62 -11.30 13.55
N LEU A 115 2.86 -10.84 13.43
CA LEU A 115 4.03 -11.71 13.31
C LEU A 115 4.21 -12.58 14.55
N ILE A 116 4.11 -11.99 15.75
CA ILE A 116 4.30 -12.71 17.01
C ILE A 116 3.18 -13.75 17.20
N THR A 117 1.93 -13.35 16.95
CA THR A 117 0.77 -14.23 17.17
C THR A 117 0.51 -15.21 16.03
N SER A 118 1.17 -15.08 14.87
CA SER A 118 1.01 -16.01 13.74
C SER A 118 1.64 -17.37 13.96
N ALA A 119 2.57 -17.48 14.92
CA ALA A 119 3.24 -18.73 15.28
C ALA A 119 2.49 -19.53 16.37
N ASP A 120 1.46 -18.97 16.96
CA ASP A 120 0.69 -19.62 18.02
C ASP A 120 -0.34 -20.59 17.44
N TYR A 121 -0.23 -21.87 17.80
CA TYR A 121 -1.16 -22.92 17.37
C TYR A 121 -2.61 -22.67 17.85
N TRP A 122 -2.78 -22.03 19.01
CA TRP A 122 -4.08 -21.75 19.61
C TRP A 122 -4.62 -20.37 19.21
N ALA A 123 -3.90 -19.60 18.39
CA ALA A 123 -4.35 -18.28 17.96
C ALA A 123 -5.65 -18.40 17.15
N THR A 124 -6.58 -17.49 17.42
CA THR A 124 -7.79 -17.30 16.62
C THR A 124 -7.41 -17.15 15.14
N LYS A 125 -8.13 -17.89 14.27
CA LYS A 125 -7.89 -17.81 12.82
C LYS A 125 -7.99 -16.35 12.35
N ASN A 126 -7.12 -15.96 11.45
CA ASN A 126 -7.00 -14.57 10.98
C ASN A 126 -8.32 -14.01 10.42
N GLU A 127 -9.19 -14.85 9.87
CA GLU A 127 -10.49 -14.45 9.33
C GLU A 127 -11.48 -13.93 10.38
N TYR A 128 -11.31 -14.31 11.67
CA TYR A 128 -12.10 -13.84 12.81
C TYR A 128 -11.49 -12.62 13.52
N LYS A 129 -10.29 -12.18 13.14
CA LYS A 129 -9.63 -11.02 13.74
C LYS A 129 -10.10 -9.72 13.06
N PRO A 130 -10.92 -8.86 13.73
CA PRO A 130 -11.52 -7.67 13.09
C PRO A 130 -10.50 -6.64 12.58
N LEU A 131 -9.34 -6.54 13.22
CA LEU A 131 -8.29 -5.57 12.89
C LEU A 131 -7.08 -6.20 12.21
N MET A 132 -7.15 -7.48 11.78
CA MET A 132 -6.02 -8.18 11.17
C MET A 132 -5.41 -7.39 10.01
N HIS A 133 -6.24 -6.84 9.12
CA HIS A 133 -5.81 -6.12 7.92
C HIS A 133 -4.99 -4.85 8.19
N THR A 134 -5.05 -4.28 9.40
CA THR A 134 -4.28 -3.08 9.77
C THR A 134 -2.77 -3.33 9.87
N TRP A 135 -2.32 -4.60 9.72
CA TRP A 135 -0.89 -4.91 9.60
C TRP A 135 -0.22 -4.14 8.47
N SER A 136 -0.88 -4.01 7.32
CA SER A 136 -0.32 -3.29 6.17
C SER A 136 -0.26 -1.79 6.42
N LEU A 137 -1.25 -1.23 7.11
CA LEU A 137 -1.22 0.15 7.56
C LEU A 137 -0.05 0.39 8.52
N GLY A 138 0.24 -0.55 9.42
CA GLY A 138 1.41 -0.49 10.30
C GLY A 138 2.72 -0.35 9.52
N ILE A 139 2.92 -1.17 8.48
CA ILE A 139 4.10 -1.06 7.59
C ILE A 139 4.14 0.31 6.90
N GLU A 140 3.02 0.79 6.38
CA GLU A 140 2.92 2.07 5.69
C GLU A 140 3.22 3.25 6.62
N GLU A 141 2.71 3.24 7.85
CA GLU A 141 2.96 4.28 8.85
C GLU A 141 4.41 4.26 9.34
N GLN A 142 5.00 3.09 9.59
CA GLN A 142 6.43 2.95 9.92
C GLN A 142 7.30 3.54 8.79
N TYR A 143 6.94 3.26 7.53
CA TYR A 143 7.62 3.87 6.39
C TYR A 143 7.47 5.40 6.42
N TYR A 144 6.27 5.94 6.67
CA TYR A 144 6.05 7.39 6.75
C TYR A 144 6.81 8.07 7.89
N ILE A 145 7.05 7.35 9.00
CA ILE A 145 7.86 7.87 10.10
C ILE A 145 9.34 7.96 9.70
N ILE A 146 9.89 6.93 9.11
CA ILE A 146 11.34 6.81 8.84
C ILE A 146 11.75 7.55 7.56
N TYR A 147 10.96 7.39 6.51
CA TYR A 147 11.33 7.78 5.15
C TYR A 147 11.62 9.26 4.93
N PRO A 148 10.82 10.22 5.45
CA PRO A 148 11.12 11.65 5.28
C PRO A 148 12.45 12.07 5.90
N PHE A 149 12.81 11.47 7.05
CA PHE A 149 14.11 11.73 7.69
C PHE A 149 15.27 11.24 6.84
N LEU A 150 15.15 10.03 6.28
CA LEU A 150 16.18 9.48 5.39
C LEU A 150 16.37 10.38 4.16
N LEU A 151 15.29 10.82 3.52
CA LEU A 151 15.39 11.72 2.37
C LEU A 151 15.99 13.08 2.73
N LEU A 152 15.62 13.63 3.88
CA LEU A 152 16.22 14.89 4.38
C LEU A 152 17.72 14.76 4.59
N LEU A 153 18.19 13.68 5.24
CA LEU A 153 19.60 13.43 5.47
C LEU A 153 20.37 13.36 4.16
N VAL A 154 19.86 12.58 3.20
CA VAL A 154 20.51 12.44 1.89
C VAL A 154 20.46 13.74 1.09
N SER A 155 19.39 14.51 1.19
CA SER A 155 19.22 15.77 0.47
C SER A 155 20.21 16.85 0.92
N LYS A 156 20.64 16.85 2.21
CA LYS A 156 21.66 17.74 2.75
C LYS A 156 23.03 17.55 2.10
N ILE A 157 23.34 16.34 1.63
CA ILE A 157 24.57 16.07 0.90
C ILE A 157 24.40 16.58 -0.53
N ARG A 158 23.43 16.08 -1.25
CA ARG A 158 23.06 16.51 -2.60
C ARG A 158 21.71 15.88 -3.01
N SER A 159 20.76 16.66 -3.50
CA SER A 159 19.42 16.19 -3.87
C SER A 159 19.43 15.04 -4.91
N ARG A 160 20.40 15.03 -5.83
CA ARG A 160 20.55 13.94 -6.83
C ARG A 160 20.91 12.58 -6.20
N PHE A 161 21.49 12.57 -5.00
CA PHE A 161 21.82 11.33 -4.31
C PHE A 161 20.57 10.61 -3.77
N ILE A 162 19.45 11.30 -3.63
CA ILE A 162 18.17 10.68 -3.23
C ILE A 162 17.83 9.54 -4.19
N TYR A 163 17.96 9.75 -5.49
CA TYR A 163 17.67 8.71 -6.49
C TYR A 163 18.54 7.45 -6.32
N HIS A 164 19.86 7.63 -6.17
CA HIS A 164 20.78 6.50 -5.99
C HIS A 164 20.59 5.80 -4.64
N PHE A 165 20.30 6.56 -3.59
CA PHE A 165 19.98 6.03 -2.28
C PHE A 165 18.72 5.14 -2.32
N LEU A 166 17.66 5.58 -3.01
CA LEU A 166 16.45 4.80 -3.15
C LEU A 166 16.68 3.51 -3.94
N ILE A 167 17.47 3.54 -5.00
CA ILE A 167 17.87 2.33 -5.72
C ILE A 167 18.61 1.37 -4.78
N LEU A 168 19.60 1.86 -4.04
CA LEU A 168 20.39 1.04 -3.12
C LEU A 168 19.51 0.36 -2.07
N ILE A 169 18.64 1.11 -1.39
CA ILE A 169 17.78 0.56 -0.33
C ILE A 169 16.72 -0.39 -0.91
N SER A 170 16.24 -0.15 -2.13
CA SER A 170 15.33 -1.06 -2.84
C SER A 170 16.02 -2.39 -3.12
N ILE A 171 17.26 -2.38 -3.62
CA ILE A 171 18.05 -3.59 -3.89
C ILE A 171 18.28 -4.37 -2.60
N ILE A 172 18.69 -3.69 -1.53
CA ILE A 172 18.91 -4.34 -0.21
C ILE A 172 17.59 -5.02 0.26
N SER A 173 16.47 -4.31 0.19
CA SER A 173 15.18 -4.86 0.62
C SER A 173 14.72 -6.04 -0.25
N ILE A 174 14.95 -6.01 -1.57
CA ILE A 174 14.66 -7.14 -2.47
C ILE A 174 15.54 -8.36 -2.12
N ILE A 175 16.83 -8.15 -1.86
CA ILE A 175 17.74 -9.23 -1.46
C ILE A 175 17.27 -9.85 -0.13
N LEU A 176 16.91 -9.03 0.84
CA LEU A 176 16.36 -9.50 2.11
C LEU A 176 15.08 -10.31 1.88
N PHE A 177 14.16 -9.81 1.04
CA PHE A 177 12.90 -10.49 0.73
C PHE A 177 13.09 -11.83 0.05
N LEU A 178 14.04 -11.94 -0.88
CA LEU A 178 14.28 -13.18 -1.64
C LEU A 178 15.03 -14.24 -0.85
N PHE A 179 16.06 -13.85 -0.10
CA PHE A 179 17.06 -14.80 0.45
C PHE A 179 17.03 -14.93 1.97
N TYR A 180 16.41 -13.97 2.70
CA TYR A 180 16.46 -13.95 4.16
C TYR A 180 15.04 -13.96 4.78
N GLY A 181 14.97 -14.35 6.05
CA GLY A 181 13.72 -14.41 6.81
C GLY A 181 12.84 -15.62 6.49
N ASN A 182 11.92 -15.90 7.40
CA ASN A 182 10.86 -16.89 7.20
C ASN A 182 9.65 -16.26 6.46
N PRO A 183 8.69 -17.04 5.97
CA PRO A 183 7.54 -16.53 5.23
C PRO A 183 6.74 -15.45 5.99
N ALA A 184 6.54 -15.63 7.31
CA ALA A 184 5.81 -14.66 8.14
C ALA A 184 6.57 -13.34 8.29
N SER A 185 7.89 -13.39 8.57
CA SER A 185 8.73 -12.19 8.65
C SER A 185 8.74 -11.41 7.33
N ARG A 186 8.86 -12.11 6.19
CA ARG A 186 8.82 -11.50 4.84
C ARG A 186 7.48 -10.82 4.56
N PHE A 187 6.40 -11.33 5.14
CA PHE A 187 5.07 -10.79 4.94
C PHE A 187 4.80 -9.56 5.82
N TYR A 188 5.16 -9.63 7.11
CA TYR A 188 4.76 -8.64 8.11
C TYR A 188 5.79 -7.55 8.42
N LEU A 189 7.07 -7.70 8.08
CA LEU A 189 8.08 -6.74 8.50
C LEU A 189 8.48 -5.77 7.39
N LEU A 190 8.59 -4.49 7.74
CA LEU A 190 8.90 -3.39 6.83
C LEU A 190 10.18 -3.62 6.02
N GLN A 191 11.28 -4.14 6.60
CA GLN A 191 12.54 -4.30 5.88
C GLN A 191 12.46 -5.23 4.67
N TYR A 192 11.54 -6.20 4.69
CA TYR A 192 11.30 -7.11 3.57
C TYR A 192 10.33 -6.55 2.54
N ARG A 193 9.50 -5.59 2.92
CA ARG A 193 8.46 -4.97 2.09
C ARG A 193 8.84 -3.56 1.63
N PHE A 194 9.94 -3.01 2.14
CA PHE A 194 10.38 -1.64 1.87
C PHE A 194 10.59 -1.38 0.38
N PHE A 195 11.02 -2.41 -0.39
CA PHE A 195 11.26 -2.27 -1.82
C PHE A 195 10.01 -1.86 -2.60
N GLU A 196 8.83 -2.29 -2.23
CA GLU A 196 7.58 -1.94 -2.92
C GLU A 196 7.32 -0.43 -2.85
N LEU A 197 7.49 0.14 -1.67
CA LEU A 197 7.35 1.58 -1.47
C LEU A 197 8.52 2.34 -2.12
N SER A 198 9.76 1.89 -1.93
CA SER A 198 10.93 2.61 -2.42
C SER A 198 11.08 2.55 -3.95
N VAL A 199 10.72 1.44 -4.61
CA VAL A 199 10.68 1.34 -6.07
C VAL A 199 9.64 2.31 -6.64
N GLY A 200 8.46 2.43 -6.03
CA GLY A 200 7.50 3.49 -6.36
C GLY A 200 8.15 4.88 -6.31
N GLY A 201 8.95 5.14 -5.27
CA GLY A 201 9.72 6.38 -5.12
C GLY A 201 10.81 6.59 -6.16
N VAL A 202 11.59 5.56 -6.51
CA VAL A 202 12.61 5.61 -7.58
C VAL A 202 12.00 6.09 -8.88
N PHE A 203 10.88 5.48 -9.28
CA PHE A 203 10.23 5.83 -10.53
C PHE A 203 9.51 7.18 -10.48
N ALA A 204 9.02 7.60 -9.32
CA ALA A 204 8.50 8.95 -9.13
C ALA A 204 9.55 10.02 -9.46
N ILE A 205 10.81 9.82 -9.05
CA ILE A 205 11.91 10.74 -9.36
C ILE A 205 12.38 10.59 -10.82
N ALA A 206 12.55 9.36 -11.30
CA ALA A 206 13.03 9.07 -12.66
C ALA A 206 12.15 9.70 -13.75
N PHE A 207 10.85 9.77 -13.51
CA PHE A 207 9.88 10.33 -14.44
C PHE A 207 9.35 11.72 -14.04
N PHE A 208 9.94 12.33 -13.01
CA PHE A 208 9.55 13.65 -12.55
C PHE A 208 9.69 14.71 -13.68
N GLY A 209 8.60 15.37 -14.01
CA GLY A 209 8.55 16.41 -15.04
C GLY A 209 8.66 15.95 -16.49
N LYS A 210 8.78 14.66 -16.75
CA LYS A 210 8.81 14.13 -18.12
C LYS A 210 7.43 14.19 -18.77
N LYS A 211 7.40 14.61 -20.03
CA LYS A 211 6.22 14.58 -20.91
C LYS A 211 6.64 13.82 -22.18
N LEU A 212 6.41 12.55 -22.23
CA LEU A 212 6.70 11.72 -23.41
C LEU A 212 5.37 11.01 -23.79
N SER A 213 4.62 11.62 -24.69
CA SER A 213 3.48 10.94 -25.31
C SER A 213 3.99 10.18 -26.53
N ASN A 214 4.02 8.84 -26.44
CA ASN A 214 4.35 7.93 -27.54
C ASN A 214 3.25 6.88 -27.61
N PRO A 215 2.79 6.44 -28.80
CA PRO A 215 1.85 5.35 -28.95
C PRO A 215 2.25 4.08 -28.20
N ILE A 216 3.55 3.78 -28.10
CA ILE A 216 4.08 2.65 -27.33
C ILE A 216 3.69 2.73 -25.85
N THR A 217 3.58 3.93 -25.27
CA THR A 217 3.20 4.12 -23.87
C THR A 217 1.80 3.59 -23.58
N ASN A 218 0.88 3.72 -24.56
CA ASN A 218 -0.49 3.19 -24.43
C ASN A 218 -0.50 1.66 -24.38
N TYR A 219 0.32 1.00 -25.21
CA TYR A 219 0.42 -0.46 -25.20
C TYR A 219 1.03 -0.96 -23.90
N ILE A 220 2.11 -0.32 -23.43
CA ILE A 220 2.76 -0.69 -22.17
C ILE A 220 1.80 -0.51 -20.98
N PHE A 221 1.03 0.57 -20.93
CA PHE A 221 0.00 0.79 -19.91
C PHE A 221 -1.04 -0.33 -19.91
N ASN A 222 -1.62 -0.64 -21.08
CA ASN A 222 -2.65 -1.66 -21.22
C ASN A 222 -2.11 -3.06 -20.86
N LEU A 223 -0.88 -3.37 -21.29
CA LEU A 223 -0.24 -4.65 -20.97
C LEU A 223 0.04 -4.78 -19.47
N SER A 224 0.47 -3.69 -18.82
CA SER A 224 0.70 -3.69 -17.38
C SER A 224 -0.62 -3.88 -16.60
N ALA A 225 -1.71 -3.27 -17.04
CA ALA A 225 -3.04 -3.46 -16.44
C ALA A 225 -3.51 -4.93 -16.58
N LEU A 226 -3.35 -5.51 -17.76
CA LEU A 226 -3.65 -6.93 -17.99
C LEU A 226 -2.73 -7.86 -17.18
N GLY A 227 -1.45 -7.51 -17.04
CA GLY A 227 -0.50 -8.27 -16.23
C GLY A 227 -0.88 -8.26 -14.74
N ILE A 228 -1.30 -7.12 -14.18
CA ILE A 228 -1.81 -7.05 -12.80
C ILE A 228 -3.05 -7.93 -12.65
N LEU A 229 -3.99 -7.86 -13.59
CA LEU A 229 -5.18 -8.69 -13.58
C LEU A 229 -4.82 -10.19 -13.64
N ALA A 230 -3.85 -10.57 -14.47
CA ALA A 230 -3.34 -11.94 -14.55
C ALA A 230 -2.73 -12.40 -13.21
N CYS A 231 -1.92 -11.55 -12.55
CA CYS A 231 -1.37 -11.86 -11.22
C CYS A 231 -2.47 -12.11 -10.18
N LEU A 232 -3.57 -11.35 -10.23
CA LEU A 232 -4.70 -11.51 -9.31
C LEU A 232 -5.48 -12.82 -9.54
N LEU A 233 -5.58 -13.28 -10.80
CA LEU A 233 -6.46 -14.39 -11.20
C LEU A 233 -5.76 -15.75 -11.28
N ILE A 234 -4.45 -15.80 -11.60
CA ILE A 234 -3.74 -17.07 -11.85
C ILE A 234 -3.26 -17.66 -10.52
N PRO A 235 -3.83 -18.80 -10.07
CA PRO A 235 -3.37 -19.48 -8.86
C PRO A 235 -2.08 -20.29 -9.11
N GLY A 236 -1.43 -20.69 -8.02
CA GLY A 236 -0.32 -21.66 -8.06
C GLY A 236 1.07 -21.09 -8.32
N LEU A 237 1.20 -19.78 -8.53
CA LEU A 237 2.50 -19.12 -8.61
C LEU A 237 3.03 -18.79 -7.20
N SER A 238 4.34 -18.73 -7.05
CA SER A 238 4.94 -18.41 -5.74
C SER A 238 4.60 -16.97 -5.32
N ASN A 239 4.31 -16.77 -4.03
CA ASN A 239 3.98 -15.45 -3.49
C ASN A 239 5.09 -14.42 -3.76
N GLN A 240 6.36 -14.84 -3.67
CA GLN A 240 7.49 -13.95 -3.96
C GLN A 240 7.47 -13.46 -5.40
N PHE A 241 7.23 -14.37 -6.36
CA PHE A 241 7.12 -13.98 -7.76
C PHE A 241 5.96 -13.02 -7.99
N LEU A 242 4.77 -13.33 -7.46
CA LEU A 242 3.57 -12.51 -7.61
C LEU A 242 3.75 -11.10 -7.04
N ILE A 243 4.34 -10.96 -5.85
CA ILE A 243 4.61 -9.67 -5.21
C ILE A 243 5.57 -8.83 -6.06
N ILE A 244 6.69 -9.43 -6.54
CA ILE A 244 7.66 -8.72 -7.39
C ILE A 244 7.03 -8.33 -8.72
N ALA A 245 6.34 -9.25 -9.38
CA ALA A 245 5.67 -8.99 -10.66
C ALA A 245 4.63 -7.87 -10.52
N THR A 246 3.78 -7.92 -9.49
CA THR A 246 2.78 -6.88 -9.21
C THR A 246 3.43 -5.54 -8.92
N THR A 247 4.52 -5.51 -8.16
CA THR A 247 5.29 -4.28 -7.89
C THR A 247 5.80 -3.65 -9.18
N ILE A 248 6.45 -4.43 -10.05
CA ILE A 248 7.00 -3.95 -11.33
C ILE A 248 5.88 -3.46 -12.24
N LEU A 249 4.82 -4.24 -12.42
CA LEU A 249 3.69 -3.88 -13.28
C LEU A 249 2.98 -2.62 -12.78
N THR A 250 2.81 -2.46 -11.45
CA THR A 250 2.21 -1.28 -10.84
C THR A 250 3.04 -0.03 -11.11
N VAL A 251 4.36 -0.12 -10.94
CA VAL A 251 5.26 1.01 -11.24
C VAL A 251 5.20 1.41 -12.71
N ILE A 252 5.20 0.43 -13.62
CA ILE A 252 5.08 0.69 -15.06
C ILE A 252 3.73 1.36 -15.36
N LEU A 253 2.64 0.89 -14.77
CA LEU A 253 1.32 1.47 -14.95
C LEU A 253 1.25 2.92 -14.43
N LEU A 254 1.82 3.19 -13.25
CA LEU A 254 1.86 4.54 -12.66
C LEU A 254 2.67 5.52 -13.50
N THR A 255 3.82 5.09 -14.02
CA THR A 255 4.70 5.94 -14.84
C THR A 255 4.11 6.20 -16.21
N THR A 256 3.64 5.15 -16.89
CA THR A 256 3.02 5.29 -18.20
C THR A 256 1.70 6.04 -18.15
N GLY A 257 0.88 5.85 -17.10
CA GLY A 257 -0.37 6.57 -16.89
C GLY A 257 -0.22 8.09 -16.86
N GLY A 258 0.93 8.59 -16.36
CA GLY A 258 1.27 10.03 -16.40
C GLY A 258 1.71 10.54 -17.78
N LEU A 259 1.95 9.65 -18.73
CA LEU A 259 2.51 9.93 -20.06
C LEU A 259 1.54 9.59 -21.20
N LEU A 260 0.33 9.11 -20.89
CA LEU A 260 -0.65 8.66 -21.87
C LEU A 260 -1.10 9.79 -22.81
N SER A 261 -1.41 9.42 -24.04
CA SER A 261 -2.24 10.24 -24.93
C SER A 261 -3.66 10.33 -24.39
N GLU A 262 -4.38 11.43 -24.68
CA GLU A 262 -5.78 11.64 -24.25
C GLU A 262 -6.75 10.55 -24.77
N ASN A 263 -6.35 9.77 -25.76
CA ASN A 263 -7.16 8.77 -26.44
C ASN A 263 -7.00 7.33 -25.96
N ASN A 264 -6.29 7.08 -24.84
CA ASN A 264 -6.20 5.71 -24.31
C ASN A 264 -7.55 5.25 -23.73
N ILE A 265 -8.19 4.30 -24.43
CA ILE A 265 -9.52 3.77 -24.09
C ILE A 265 -9.54 3.13 -22.71
N VAL A 266 -8.53 2.29 -22.39
CA VAL A 266 -8.44 1.59 -21.08
C VAL A 266 -8.28 2.60 -19.95
N SER A 267 -7.39 3.58 -20.10
CA SER A 267 -7.23 4.62 -19.09
C SER A 267 -8.53 5.40 -18.88
N LYS A 268 -9.19 5.82 -19.95
CA LYS A 268 -10.38 6.68 -19.91
C LYS A 268 -11.61 5.96 -19.35
N TYR A 269 -11.92 4.79 -19.83
CA TYR A 269 -13.17 4.09 -19.49
C TYR A 269 -13.04 3.11 -18.34
N VAL A 270 -11.83 2.57 -18.08
CA VAL A 270 -11.60 1.64 -16.99
C VAL A 270 -11.09 2.40 -15.76
N PHE A 271 -9.95 3.10 -15.85
CA PHE A 271 -9.34 3.71 -14.67
C PHE A 271 -9.88 5.10 -14.32
N GLN A 272 -10.32 5.90 -15.31
CA GLN A 272 -10.79 7.27 -15.09
C GLN A 272 -12.32 7.42 -15.14
N ASN A 273 -13.05 6.31 -15.17
CA ASN A 273 -14.50 6.31 -15.01
C ASN A 273 -14.88 6.93 -13.67
N SER A 274 -15.92 7.76 -13.64
CA SER A 274 -16.33 8.53 -12.47
C SER A 274 -16.67 7.65 -11.26
N ILE A 275 -17.31 6.49 -11.47
CA ILE A 275 -17.65 5.54 -10.41
C ILE A 275 -16.37 4.93 -9.83
N VAL A 276 -15.45 4.47 -10.70
CA VAL A 276 -14.18 3.87 -10.29
C VAL A 276 -13.31 4.88 -9.53
N VAL A 277 -13.22 6.12 -10.04
CA VAL A 277 -12.50 7.20 -9.34
C VAL A 277 -13.12 7.50 -7.97
N TYR A 278 -14.46 7.50 -7.87
CA TYR A 278 -15.13 7.69 -6.58
C TYR A 278 -14.77 6.59 -5.58
N ILE A 279 -14.84 5.32 -5.99
CA ILE A 279 -14.41 4.18 -5.16
C ILE A 279 -12.95 4.35 -4.73
N GLY A 280 -12.08 4.76 -5.63
CA GLY A 280 -10.67 5.01 -5.31
C GLY A 280 -10.46 6.10 -4.26
N LYS A 281 -11.25 7.17 -4.30
CA LYS A 281 -11.20 8.24 -3.29
C LYS A 281 -11.57 7.75 -1.90
N ILE A 282 -12.54 6.85 -1.79
CA ILE A 282 -12.98 6.26 -0.52
C ILE A 282 -12.28 4.93 -0.19
N SER A 283 -11.29 4.49 -1.00
CA SER A 283 -10.64 3.19 -0.88
C SER A 283 -10.03 2.94 0.50
N PHE A 284 -9.49 3.97 1.17
CA PHE A 284 -8.95 3.85 2.52
C PHE A 284 -10.05 3.52 3.55
N SER A 285 -11.22 4.16 3.44
CA SER A 285 -12.37 3.85 4.29
C SER A 285 -12.88 2.43 4.04
N LEU A 286 -13.05 2.05 2.76
CA LEU A 286 -13.46 0.68 2.39
C LEU A 286 -12.48 -0.36 2.92
N TYR A 287 -11.16 -0.08 2.82
CA TYR A 287 -10.12 -0.96 3.34
C TYR A 287 -10.20 -1.15 4.85
N LEU A 288 -10.48 -0.10 5.62
CA LEU A 288 -10.58 -0.21 7.08
C LEU A 288 -11.88 -0.90 7.53
N TRP A 289 -12.98 -0.72 6.82
CA TRP A 289 -14.27 -1.29 7.21
C TRP A 289 -14.46 -2.76 6.83
N HIS A 290 -13.91 -3.21 5.69
CA HIS A 290 -14.28 -4.52 5.13
C HIS A 290 -14.02 -5.68 6.10
N GLN A 291 -12.83 -5.78 6.67
CA GLN A 291 -12.45 -6.89 7.54
C GLN A 291 -13.20 -6.85 8.87
N LEU A 292 -13.45 -5.66 9.41
CA LEU A 292 -14.26 -5.48 10.60
C LEU A 292 -15.67 -6.09 10.40
N ILE A 293 -16.31 -5.73 9.29
CA ILE A 293 -17.64 -6.25 8.95
C ILE A 293 -17.58 -7.75 8.74
N PHE A 294 -16.60 -8.26 8.01
CA PHE A 294 -16.48 -9.70 7.72
C PHE A 294 -16.18 -10.52 8.98
N ALA A 295 -15.29 -10.06 9.84
CA ALA A 295 -14.97 -10.76 11.06
C ALA A 295 -16.21 -10.88 11.98
N PHE A 296 -16.87 -9.76 12.27
CA PHE A 296 -18.07 -9.80 13.11
C PHE A 296 -19.28 -10.51 12.47
N SER A 297 -19.35 -10.58 11.15
CA SER A 297 -20.41 -11.38 10.50
C SER A 297 -20.20 -12.88 10.60
N ARG A 298 -18.99 -13.31 10.99
CA ARG A 298 -18.65 -14.73 11.21
C ARG A 298 -18.75 -15.16 12.67
N TYR A 299 -18.85 -14.18 13.59
CA TYR A 299 -19.16 -14.40 15.01
C TYR A 299 -20.65 -14.64 15.22
#